data_30458f3233e7f601542cd39f06d179b2
#
_entry.id   30458f3233e7f601542cd39f06d179b2
#
_cell.length_a   1.000
_cell.length_b   1.000
_cell.length_c   1.000
_cell.angle_alpha   90.00
_cell.angle_beta   90.00
_cell.angle_gamma   90.00
#
_symmetry.space_group_name_H-M   'P 1'
#
loop_
_entity.id
_entity.type
_entity.pdbx_description
1 polymer ?
#
loop_
_entity_poly.entity_id
_entity_poly.type
_entity_poly.pdbx_seq_one_letter_code
_entity_poly.pdbx_strand_id
1 'polypeptide(L)'
;VLLAAVMIFSMLSVMAFAADEDVAAEETTAATVEETSPETEGVVSDVIKNLFAKLPNYLVAVKTSDGRVAAGAQVVIYNQNKDQVATAVANYGVAIFSKKDHLNTYSVSATWTDPNTNIKYQSLVGFNWSFGKKPDIDVITVYPTIDMILNTTDHNAYIKGYPDGTVRPDGRITRAEVATILDRLMKDQVKARFDSKPTVNFSDVSSGAWYYDAVQMCAKAGIVAGYPDGSFKPNQAVTRAEFFKMVAMLYSDTLNTPITGGIFKDINGHWAEKYINLLQKLGIVKGDNGSARPNDNLTRGETAAVMNRILGRVVNNSSFSDAKVAAAMKTWPDCTSSHWAYAEIQEATNSHDYTWDINILTYSDHNGIFKAFIENLKNPVTERWTYIKK
;
A
#
# COMPACT_ATOMS: atom_id res chain seq x y z
N VAL A 1 10.50 -16.11 -12.25
CA VAL A 1 10.57 -17.57 -12.06
C VAL A 1 11.84 -17.92 -11.28
N LEU A 2 13.02 -17.47 -11.70
CA LEU A 2 14.30 -17.78 -11.04
C LEU A 2 14.35 -17.30 -9.58
N LEU A 3 13.85 -16.10 -9.29
CA LEU A 3 13.82 -15.53 -7.94
C LEU A 3 12.87 -16.28 -7.00
N ALA A 4 11.72 -16.75 -7.51
CA ALA A 4 10.77 -17.56 -6.77
C ALA A 4 11.32 -18.97 -6.50
N ALA A 5 12.03 -19.57 -7.46
CA ALA A 5 12.69 -20.87 -7.30
C ALA A 5 13.83 -20.79 -6.28
N VAL A 6 14.65 -19.73 -6.30
CA VAL A 6 15.71 -19.49 -5.30
C VAL A 6 15.14 -19.26 -3.91
N MET A 7 14.02 -18.51 -3.78
CA MET A 7 13.30 -18.36 -2.51
C MET A 7 12.77 -19.69 -1.98
N ILE A 8 12.21 -20.52 -2.85
CA ILE A 8 11.69 -21.84 -2.48
C ILE A 8 12.83 -22.80 -2.09
N PHE A 9 13.96 -22.74 -2.77
CA PHE A 9 15.12 -23.57 -2.46
C PHE A 9 15.79 -23.18 -1.14
N SER A 10 15.88 -21.88 -0.83
CA SER A 10 16.34 -21.41 0.47
C SER A 10 15.36 -21.71 1.60
N MET A 11 14.04 -21.72 1.33
CA MET A 11 13.01 -22.20 2.27
C MET A 11 13.13 -23.71 2.54
N LEU A 12 13.44 -24.51 1.54
CA LEU A 12 13.65 -25.95 1.67
C LEU A 12 14.82 -26.29 2.59
N SER A 13 15.94 -25.56 2.51
CA SER A 13 17.07 -25.75 3.42
C SER A 13 16.72 -25.38 4.87
N VAL A 14 15.95 -24.32 5.09
CA VAL A 14 15.48 -23.92 6.45
C VAL A 14 14.44 -24.91 7.00
N MET A 15 13.60 -25.50 6.17
CA MET A 15 12.62 -26.51 6.59
C MET A 15 13.24 -27.86 6.93
N ALA A 16 14.32 -28.28 6.26
CA ALA A 16 15.07 -29.47 6.60
C ALA A 16 15.73 -29.35 7.98
N PHE A 17 16.18 -28.16 8.37
CA PHE A 17 16.76 -27.87 9.70
C PHE A 17 15.72 -27.86 10.84
N ALA A 18 14.46 -27.51 10.54
CA ALA A 18 13.40 -27.47 11.56
C ALA A 18 12.76 -28.83 11.85
N ALA A 19 13.06 -29.86 11.03
CA ALA A 19 12.51 -31.18 11.19
C ALA A 19 13.43 -32.16 11.94
N ASP A 20 14.71 -31.83 12.14
CA ASP A 20 15.71 -32.69 12.81
C ASP A 20 16.55 -31.83 13.76
N GLU A 21 16.26 -31.94 15.08
CA GLU A 21 17.04 -31.26 16.14
C GLU A 21 18.41 -31.91 16.42
N ASP A 22 18.86 -32.89 15.64
CA ASP A 22 20.05 -33.69 15.98
C ASP A 22 21.08 -33.90 14.84
N VAL A 23 21.33 -32.95 13.95
CA VAL A 23 22.43 -33.06 12.96
C VAL A 23 23.27 -31.80 12.86
N ALA A 24 24.59 -31.98 13.09
CA ALA A 24 25.61 -30.95 13.05
C ALA A 24 25.78 -30.30 11.65
N ALA A 25 26.08 -28.99 11.65
CA ALA A 25 26.26 -28.17 10.47
C ALA A 25 27.47 -28.58 9.63
N GLU A 26 27.24 -28.92 8.35
CA GLU A 26 28.23 -28.90 7.29
C GLU A 26 27.97 -27.72 6.34
N GLU A 27 28.99 -26.92 6.10
CA GLU A 27 29.00 -25.81 5.16
C GLU A 27 28.72 -26.30 3.73
N THR A 28 27.63 -25.86 3.13
CA THR A 28 27.36 -26.10 1.70
C THR A 28 27.59 -24.82 0.90
N THR A 29 28.64 -24.88 0.06
CA THR A 29 29.00 -23.88 -0.94
C THR A 29 27.88 -23.60 -1.93
N ALA A 30 27.64 -22.31 -2.22
CA ALA A 30 26.68 -21.85 -3.22
C ALA A 30 26.99 -22.42 -4.62
N ALA A 31 26.07 -23.22 -5.13
CA ALA A 31 26.10 -23.70 -6.51
C ALA A 31 25.54 -22.64 -7.46
N THR A 32 26.29 -22.28 -8.49
CA THR A 32 25.86 -21.51 -9.65
C THR A 32 24.82 -22.32 -10.45
N VAL A 33 23.64 -21.77 -10.65
CA VAL A 33 22.55 -22.41 -11.39
C VAL A 33 22.68 -22.03 -12.88
N GLU A 34 23.02 -23.03 -13.73
CA GLU A 34 22.88 -22.93 -15.19
C GLU A 34 21.40 -22.96 -15.61
N GLU A 35 21.09 -22.36 -16.77
CA GLU A 35 19.73 -22.32 -17.34
C GLU A 35 19.16 -23.74 -17.49
N THR A 36 18.03 -24.01 -16.82
CA THR A 36 17.39 -25.32 -16.82
C THR A 36 16.45 -25.50 -18.01
N SER A 37 16.50 -26.69 -18.64
CA SER A 37 15.59 -27.09 -19.72
C SER A 37 14.14 -27.29 -19.21
N PRO A 38 13.12 -27.27 -20.10
CA PRO A 38 11.70 -27.45 -19.72
C PRO A 38 11.39 -28.74 -18.96
N GLU A 39 12.17 -29.80 -19.17
CA GLU A 39 12.01 -31.09 -18.46
C GLU A 39 12.42 -31.00 -16.98
N THR A 40 13.40 -30.16 -16.64
CA THR A 40 13.84 -29.94 -15.26
C THR A 40 12.82 -29.14 -14.47
N GLU A 41 12.08 -28.23 -15.10
CA GLU A 41 10.97 -27.50 -14.45
C GLU A 41 9.85 -28.40 -13.96
N GLY A 42 9.53 -29.45 -14.72
CA GLY A 42 8.50 -30.45 -14.35
C GLY A 42 8.88 -31.25 -13.11
N VAL A 43 10.11 -31.73 -13.05
CA VAL A 43 10.62 -32.54 -11.92
C VAL A 43 10.74 -31.72 -10.65
N VAL A 44 11.27 -30.50 -10.74
CA VAL A 44 11.35 -29.58 -9.58
C VAL A 44 9.95 -29.23 -9.07
N SER A 45 8.98 -28.99 -9.96
CA SER A 45 7.58 -28.75 -9.60
C SER A 45 6.97 -29.91 -8.81
N ASP A 46 7.22 -31.14 -9.19
CA ASP A 46 6.62 -32.33 -8.54
C ASP A 46 7.30 -32.66 -7.20
N VAL A 47 8.59 -32.44 -7.07
CA VAL A 47 9.31 -32.57 -5.78
C VAL A 47 8.79 -31.54 -4.78
N ILE A 48 8.63 -30.30 -5.21
CA ILE A 48 8.08 -29.20 -4.39
C ILE A 48 6.65 -29.50 -3.96
N LYS A 49 5.78 -29.94 -4.89
CA LYS A 49 4.41 -30.36 -4.59
C LYS A 49 4.33 -31.47 -3.55
N ASN A 50 5.17 -32.48 -3.70
CA ASN A 50 5.21 -33.61 -2.76
C ASN A 50 5.71 -33.21 -1.37
N LEU A 51 6.60 -32.23 -1.30
CA LEU A 51 7.11 -31.70 -0.04
C LEU A 51 6.04 -30.87 0.69
N PHE A 52 5.38 -29.96 -0.02
CA PHE A 52 4.27 -29.17 0.54
C PHE A 52 3.08 -30.03 0.97
N ALA A 53 2.81 -31.13 0.26
CA ALA A 53 1.76 -32.08 0.64
C ALA A 53 1.99 -32.75 2.00
N LYS A 54 3.24 -32.82 2.45
CA LYS A 54 3.63 -33.50 3.71
C LYS A 54 3.86 -32.54 4.88
N LEU A 55 3.90 -31.21 4.63
CA LEU A 55 4.15 -30.24 5.69
C LEU A 55 2.93 -30.05 6.60
N PRO A 56 3.08 -30.23 7.90
CA PRO A 56 2.01 -29.96 8.88
C PRO A 56 1.91 -28.48 9.25
N ASN A 57 2.43 -27.56 8.45
CA ASN A 57 2.65 -26.17 8.79
C ASN A 57 1.73 -25.21 8.02
N TYR A 58 1.45 -24.08 8.64
CA TYR A 58 0.78 -22.94 8.05
C TYR A 58 1.82 -21.87 7.66
N LEU A 59 1.70 -21.34 6.46
CA LEU A 59 2.67 -20.42 5.86
C LEU A 59 2.02 -19.05 5.62
N VAL A 60 2.70 -17.99 6.03
CA VAL A 60 2.27 -16.61 5.77
C VAL A 60 3.36 -15.88 5.00
N ALA A 61 3.12 -15.62 3.73
CA ALA A 61 3.99 -14.76 2.94
C ALA A 61 3.63 -13.28 3.18
N VAL A 62 4.64 -12.44 3.38
CA VAL A 62 4.45 -11.01 3.64
C VAL A 62 5.10 -10.19 2.53
N LYS A 63 4.30 -9.34 1.88
CA LYS A 63 4.76 -8.39 0.86
C LYS A 63 4.29 -6.99 1.18
N THR A 64 4.98 -6.00 0.68
CA THR A 64 4.56 -4.59 0.73
C THR A 64 3.52 -4.29 -0.35
N SER A 65 2.79 -3.19 -0.19
CA SER A 65 1.80 -2.73 -1.17
C SER A 65 2.37 -2.41 -2.56
N ASP A 66 3.67 -2.15 -2.64
CA ASP A 66 4.42 -1.98 -3.89
C ASP A 66 5.03 -3.28 -4.43
N GLY A 67 4.71 -4.43 -3.80
CA GLY A 67 5.08 -5.78 -4.27
C GLY A 67 6.45 -6.27 -3.81
N ARG A 68 7.18 -5.52 -2.98
CA ARG A 68 8.45 -5.98 -2.40
C ARG A 68 8.23 -7.05 -1.34
N VAL A 69 9.17 -7.96 -1.21
CA VAL A 69 9.17 -8.96 -0.13
C VAL A 69 9.52 -8.30 1.19
N ALA A 70 8.70 -8.49 2.22
CA ALA A 70 8.91 -7.94 3.56
C ALA A 70 9.71 -8.92 4.42
N ALA A 71 10.98 -9.15 4.05
CA ALA A 71 11.87 -10.04 4.80
C ALA A 71 12.14 -9.47 6.21
N GLY A 72 11.99 -10.31 7.23
CA GLY A 72 12.11 -9.91 8.63
C GLY A 72 10.80 -9.39 9.24
N ALA A 73 9.68 -9.41 8.51
CA ALA A 73 8.40 -9.00 9.06
C ALA A 73 7.99 -9.87 10.25
N GLN A 74 7.46 -9.24 11.29
CA GLN A 74 6.85 -9.92 12.44
C GLN A 74 5.42 -10.29 12.07
N VAL A 75 5.07 -11.57 12.15
CA VAL A 75 3.71 -12.07 11.89
C VAL A 75 3.14 -12.58 13.19
N VAL A 76 1.92 -12.14 13.52
CA VAL A 76 1.22 -12.49 14.74
C VAL A 76 -0.14 -13.09 14.39
N ILE A 77 -0.48 -14.20 15.02
CA ILE A 77 -1.79 -14.84 14.94
C ILE A 77 -2.57 -14.58 16.22
N TYR A 78 -3.83 -14.18 16.07
CA TYR A 78 -4.76 -13.92 17.16
C TYR A 78 -5.94 -14.88 17.09
N ASN A 79 -6.44 -15.32 18.24
CA ASN A 79 -7.67 -16.11 18.35
C ASN A 79 -8.92 -15.20 18.20
N GLN A 80 -10.12 -15.81 18.32
CA GLN A 80 -11.40 -15.10 18.25
C GLN A 80 -11.57 -14.04 19.35
N ASN A 81 -10.90 -14.21 20.48
CA ASN A 81 -10.92 -13.28 21.61
C ASN A 81 -9.91 -12.14 21.44
N LYS A 82 -9.18 -12.12 20.33
CA LYS A 82 -8.05 -11.18 20.05
C LYS A 82 -6.81 -11.41 20.94
N ASP A 83 -6.68 -12.57 21.58
CA ASP A 83 -5.45 -12.93 22.27
C ASP A 83 -4.41 -13.38 21.23
N GLN A 84 -3.16 -12.97 21.43
CA GLN A 84 -2.04 -13.43 20.63
C GLN A 84 -1.77 -14.91 20.97
N VAL A 85 -1.85 -15.78 19.97
CA VAL A 85 -1.65 -17.23 20.16
C VAL A 85 -0.34 -17.74 19.56
N ALA A 86 0.17 -17.07 18.52
CA ALA A 86 1.45 -17.41 17.92
C ALA A 86 2.12 -16.18 17.29
N THR A 87 3.45 -16.21 17.19
CA THR A 87 4.24 -15.21 16.48
C THR A 87 5.40 -15.88 15.75
N ALA A 88 5.73 -15.38 14.58
CA ALA A 88 6.90 -15.82 13.82
C ALA A 88 7.51 -14.67 13.02
N VAL A 89 8.78 -14.77 12.68
CA VAL A 89 9.48 -13.86 11.78
C VAL A 89 9.38 -14.39 10.37
N ALA A 90 9.00 -13.54 9.42
CA ALA A 90 8.93 -13.88 8.00
C ALA A 90 10.36 -13.89 7.40
N ASN A 91 11.10 -14.96 7.61
CA ASN A 91 12.40 -15.15 6.99
C ASN A 91 12.22 -15.20 5.47
N TYR A 92 13.02 -14.41 4.72
CA TYR A 92 12.84 -14.23 3.28
C TYR A 92 11.41 -13.87 2.85
N GLY A 93 10.63 -13.24 3.76
CA GLY A 93 9.26 -12.84 3.50
C GLY A 93 8.20 -13.90 3.77
N VAL A 94 8.55 -15.04 4.39
CA VAL A 94 7.60 -16.09 4.76
C VAL A 94 7.76 -16.47 6.21
N ALA A 95 6.67 -16.39 6.97
CA ALA A 95 6.56 -16.89 8.33
C ALA A 95 5.95 -18.29 8.33
N ILE A 96 6.46 -19.19 9.18
CA ILE A 96 6.04 -20.58 9.30
C ILE A 96 5.47 -20.82 10.69
N PHE A 97 4.28 -21.38 10.76
CA PHE A 97 3.60 -21.72 12.01
C PHE A 97 3.26 -23.20 12.08
N SER A 98 3.34 -23.80 13.26
CA SER A 98 2.93 -25.18 13.46
C SER A 98 1.41 -25.32 13.40
N LYS A 99 0.88 -26.36 12.77
CA LYS A 99 -0.57 -26.65 12.75
C LYS A 99 -1.17 -26.89 14.13
N LYS A 100 -0.37 -27.29 15.12
CA LYS A 100 -0.84 -27.52 16.49
C LYS A 100 -1.33 -26.24 17.17
N ASP A 101 -0.89 -25.08 16.68
CA ASP A 101 -1.23 -23.78 17.25
C ASP A 101 -2.59 -23.27 16.76
N HIS A 102 -3.29 -23.99 15.85
CA HIS A 102 -4.44 -23.47 15.10
C HIS A 102 -5.60 -24.47 15.04
N LEU A 103 -6.59 -24.30 15.91
CA LEU A 103 -7.75 -25.19 15.91
C LEU A 103 -9.08 -24.52 15.55
N ASN A 104 -9.12 -23.17 15.33
CA ASN A 104 -10.37 -22.42 15.08
C ASN A 104 -10.14 -21.18 14.18
N THR A 105 -11.09 -20.29 14.10
CA THR A 105 -11.02 -19.03 13.34
C THR A 105 -10.00 -18.06 13.98
N TYR A 106 -9.07 -17.56 13.18
CA TYR A 106 -8.00 -16.66 13.63
C TYR A 106 -7.94 -15.39 12.77
N SER A 107 -7.33 -14.36 13.31
CA SER A 107 -6.87 -13.21 12.53
C SER A 107 -5.34 -13.16 12.53
N VAL A 108 -4.79 -12.72 11.41
CA VAL A 108 -3.33 -12.62 11.23
C VAL A 108 -2.97 -11.17 10.99
N SER A 109 -1.93 -10.70 11.65
CA SER A 109 -1.34 -9.38 11.38
C SER A 109 0.14 -9.52 11.07
N ALA A 110 0.66 -8.60 10.28
CA ALA A 110 2.09 -8.49 10.01
C ALA A 110 2.54 -7.04 10.21
N THR A 111 3.73 -6.87 10.78
CA THR A 111 4.42 -5.58 10.86
C THR A 111 5.82 -5.74 10.29
N TRP A 112 6.29 -4.72 9.59
CA TRP A 112 7.62 -4.72 9.00
C TRP A 112 8.21 -3.32 9.05
N THR A 113 9.51 -3.23 9.35
CA THR A 113 10.25 -1.99 9.20
C THR A 113 11.21 -2.16 8.04
N ASP A 114 11.08 -1.32 7.02
CA ASP A 114 11.98 -1.34 5.87
C ASP A 114 13.40 -0.97 6.32
N PRO A 115 14.38 -1.87 6.17
CA PRO A 115 15.75 -1.63 6.65
C PRO A 115 16.45 -0.49 5.89
N ASN A 116 15.98 -0.13 4.69
CA ASN A 116 16.60 0.92 3.87
C ASN A 116 16.01 2.31 4.13
N THR A 117 14.74 2.39 4.49
CA THR A 117 14.02 3.67 4.66
C THR A 117 13.60 3.93 6.11
N ASN A 118 13.72 2.92 6.99
CA ASN A 118 13.22 2.92 8.37
C ASN A 118 11.70 3.20 8.48
N ILE A 119 10.97 3.05 7.38
CA ILE A 119 9.52 3.20 7.36
C ILE A 119 8.88 1.96 7.92
N LYS A 120 7.92 2.15 8.82
CA LYS A 120 7.11 1.08 9.37
C LYS A 120 5.95 0.76 8.46
N TYR A 121 5.71 -0.51 8.27
CA TYR A 121 4.59 -1.08 7.52
C TYR A 121 3.77 -1.97 8.44
N GLN A 122 2.48 -2.01 8.21
CA GLN A 122 1.55 -2.85 8.95
C GLN A 122 0.50 -3.43 8.00
N SER A 123 0.07 -4.66 8.25
CA SER A 123 -1.09 -5.22 7.57
C SER A 123 -2.36 -4.49 8.00
N LEU A 124 -3.33 -4.42 7.11
CA LEU A 124 -4.67 -3.98 7.49
C LEU A 124 -5.25 -4.98 8.49
N VAL A 125 -5.81 -4.46 9.58
CA VAL A 125 -6.40 -5.30 10.63
C VAL A 125 -7.74 -5.83 10.14
N GLY A 126 -7.96 -7.16 10.19
CA GLY A 126 -9.30 -7.69 10.04
C GLY A 126 -9.51 -8.90 9.15
N PHE A 127 -8.49 -9.67 8.80
CA PHE A 127 -8.72 -10.95 8.14
C PHE A 127 -9.13 -12.01 9.15
N ASN A 128 -10.41 -12.40 9.13
CA ASN A 128 -10.90 -13.56 9.84
C ASN A 128 -10.75 -14.78 8.92
N TRP A 129 -9.98 -15.75 9.34
CA TRP A 129 -9.74 -16.99 8.59
C TRP A 129 -10.45 -18.16 9.27
N SER A 130 -11.02 -19.05 8.47
CA SER A 130 -11.45 -20.37 8.92
C SER A 130 -10.59 -21.42 8.22
N PHE A 131 -9.89 -22.23 9.01
CA PHE A 131 -8.96 -23.21 8.46
C PHE A 131 -9.68 -24.43 7.89
N GLY A 132 -9.34 -24.77 6.63
CA GLY A 132 -9.67 -26.04 6.01
C GLY A 132 -8.68 -27.16 6.41
N LYS A 133 -8.92 -28.38 5.93
CA LYS A 133 -8.11 -29.58 6.24
C LYS A 133 -6.76 -29.68 5.50
N LYS A 134 -6.23 -28.60 4.86
CA LYS A 134 -5.05 -28.63 3.98
C LYS A 134 -3.99 -27.63 4.46
N PRO A 135 -2.72 -27.75 4.05
CA PRO A 135 -1.71 -26.73 4.31
C PRO A 135 -2.12 -25.43 3.64
N ASP A 136 -2.30 -24.40 4.44
CA ASP A 136 -2.77 -23.10 3.97
C ASP A 136 -1.58 -22.17 3.80
N ILE A 137 -1.50 -21.55 2.62
CA ILE A 137 -0.53 -20.48 2.33
C ILE A 137 -1.31 -19.19 2.16
N ASP A 138 -1.06 -18.24 3.04
CA ASP A 138 -1.67 -16.92 2.98
C ASP A 138 -0.66 -15.87 2.55
N VAL A 139 -1.16 -14.85 1.85
CA VAL A 139 -0.35 -13.70 1.46
C VAL A 139 -0.89 -12.45 2.15
N ILE A 140 -0.09 -11.87 3.03
CA ILE A 140 -0.43 -10.61 3.71
C ILE A 140 0.30 -9.47 3.02
N THR A 141 -0.45 -8.42 2.70
CA THR A 141 0.12 -7.16 2.23
C THR A 141 0.26 -6.21 3.41
N VAL A 142 1.46 -5.64 3.58
CA VAL A 142 1.73 -4.57 4.54
C VAL A 142 1.84 -3.23 3.84
N TYR A 143 1.32 -2.21 4.48
CA TYR A 143 1.22 -0.84 3.99
C TYR A 143 2.00 0.09 4.91
N PRO A 144 2.58 1.19 4.38
CA PRO A 144 3.23 2.19 5.21
C PRO A 144 2.26 2.70 6.29
N THR A 145 2.73 2.88 7.51
CA THR A 145 1.91 3.36 8.64
C THR A 145 1.60 4.85 8.56
N ILE A 146 0.94 5.25 7.48
CA ILE A 146 0.35 6.58 7.34
C ILE A 146 -0.96 6.70 8.13
N ASP A 147 -1.53 5.59 8.53
CA ASP A 147 -2.75 5.47 9.31
C ASP A 147 -2.70 6.14 10.69
N MET A 148 -1.52 6.46 11.18
CA MET A 148 -1.35 7.31 12.37
C MET A 148 -1.85 8.75 12.13
N ILE A 149 -1.81 9.24 10.92
CA ILE A 149 -2.13 10.62 10.54
C ILE A 149 -3.41 10.70 9.71
N LEU A 150 -3.51 9.87 8.67
CA LEU A 150 -4.65 9.84 7.77
C LEU A 150 -5.60 8.69 8.09
N ASN A 151 -6.88 8.90 7.79
CA ASN A 151 -7.87 7.83 7.83
C ASN A 151 -7.72 6.95 6.59
N THR A 152 -7.08 5.80 6.76
CA THR A 152 -6.82 4.81 5.72
C THR A 152 -7.85 3.68 5.72
N THR A 153 -8.72 3.61 6.74
CA THR A 153 -9.67 2.50 6.93
C THR A 153 -11.06 2.80 6.39
N ASP A 154 -11.53 4.04 6.55
CA ASP A 154 -12.82 4.44 6.03
C ASP A 154 -12.64 5.01 4.62
N HIS A 155 -13.25 4.38 3.63
CA HIS A 155 -13.20 4.87 2.26
C HIS A 155 -14.21 6.01 2.06
N ASN A 156 -13.93 7.14 2.71
CA ASN A 156 -14.69 8.37 2.52
C ASN A 156 -14.15 9.14 1.32
N ALA A 157 -15.07 9.74 0.55
CA ALA A 157 -14.74 10.62 -0.57
C ALA A 157 -13.95 11.83 -0.10
N TYR A 158 -12.81 12.09 -0.72
CA TYR A 158 -11.95 13.22 -0.37
C TYR A 158 -11.83 14.26 -1.49
N ILE A 159 -12.18 13.91 -2.73
CA ILE A 159 -12.33 14.84 -3.85
C ILE A 159 -13.82 15.12 -4.08
N LYS A 160 -14.17 16.38 -4.26
CA LYS A 160 -15.51 16.81 -4.69
C LYS A 160 -15.47 17.28 -6.14
N GLY A 161 -16.55 17.03 -6.88
CA GLY A 161 -16.75 17.63 -8.20
C GLY A 161 -17.12 19.11 -8.11
N TYR A 162 -17.22 19.71 -9.27
CA TYR A 162 -17.60 21.12 -9.42
C TYR A 162 -19.14 21.27 -9.50
N PRO A 163 -19.66 22.50 -9.29
CA PRO A 163 -21.10 22.77 -9.36
C PRO A 163 -21.74 22.46 -10.72
N ASP A 164 -20.94 22.47 -11.80
CA ASP A 164 -21.37 22.11 -13.17
C ASP A 164 -21.51 20.59 -13.39
N GLY A 165 -21.31 19.79 -12.36
CA GLY A 165 -21.40 18.33 -12.43
C GLY A 165 -20.16 17.63 -12.98
N THR A 166 -19.07 18.35 -13.25
CA THR A 166 -17.79 17.76 -13.72
C THR A 166 -16.83 17.47 -12.59
N VAL A 167 -15.83 16.61 -12.80
CA VAL A 167 -14.72 16.33 -11.87
C VAL A 167 -13.37 16.84 -12.38
N ARG A 168 -13.27 17.11 -13.67
CA ARG A 168 -12.10 17.68 -14.37
C ARG A 168 -10.82 16.87 -14.10
N PRO A 169 -10.73 15.60 -14.49
CA PRO A 169 -9.60 14.73 -14.15
C PRO A 169 -8.26 15.26 -14.68
N ASP A 170 -8.25 15.87 -15.86
CA ASP A 170 -7.06 16.51 -16.46
C ASP A 170 -6.88 17.98 -16.05
N GLY A 171 -7.81 18.53 -15.28
CA GLY A 171 -7.71 19.88 -14.74
C GLY A 171 -6.58 19.97 -13.68
N ARG A 172 -5.85 21.08 -13.69
CA ARG A 172 -4.82 21.37 -12.69
C ARG A 172 -5.45 21.51 -11.31
N ILE A 173 -4.84 20.86 -10.31
CA ILE A 173 -5.28 21.01 -8.92
C ILE A 173 -4.63 22.25 -8.29
N THR A 174 -5.38 22.95 -7.46
CA THR A 174 -4.88 24.12 -6.74
C THR A 174 -4.32 23.77 -5.37
N ARG A 175 -3.50 24.68 -4.80
CA ARG A 175 -2.93 24.53 -3.45
C ARG A 175 -4.02 24.42 -2.38
N ALA A 176 -5.09 25.19 -2.51
CA ALA A 176 -6.24 25.12 -1.59
C ALA A 176 -6.97 23.78 -1.67
N GLU A 177 -7.16 23.25 -2.87
CA GLU A 177 -7.79 21.94 -3.05
C GLU A 177 -6.94 20.82 -2.43
N VAL A 178 -5.61 20.83 -2.61
CA VAL A 178 -4.71 19.87 -1.96
C VAL A 178 -4.78 19.96 -0.45
N ALA A 179 -4.69 21.16 0.13
CA ALA A 179 -4.83 21.33 1.57
C ALA A 179 -6.17 20.77 2.09
N THR A 180 -7.26 20.99 1.35
CA THR A 180 -8.58 20.49 1.71
C THR A 180 -8.67 18.96 1.62
N ILE A 181 -8.00 18.33 0.66
CA ILE A 181 -7.90 16.86 0.57
C ILE A 181 -7.18 16.30 1.79
N LEU A 182 -6.02 16.85 2.13
CA LEU A 182 -5.21 16.41 3.26
C LEU A 182 -5.94 16.59 4.59
N ASP A 183 -6.62 17.74 4.78
CA ASP A 183 -7.42 17.99 5.97
C ASP A 183 -8.59 17.00 6.10
N ARG A 184 -9.35 16.72 5.03
CA ARG A 184 -10.45 15.75 5.05
C ARG A 184 -10.00 14.35 5.44
N LEU A 185 -8.81 13.97 5.02
CA LEU A 185 -8.24 12.66 5.28
C LEU A 185 -7.57 12.56 6.66
N MET A 186 -7.22 13.69 7.27
CA MET A 186 -6.56 13.71 8.58
C MET A 186 -7.54 13.26 9.67
N LYS A 187 -7.09 12.35 10.54
CA LYS A 187 -7.88 11.86 11.68
C LYS A 187 -8.16 12.97 12.70
N ASP A 188 -9.36 12.98 13.28
CA ASP A 188 -9.78 14.00 14.24
C ASP A 188 -8.85 14.07 15.46
N GLN A 189 -8.40 12.94 15.95
CA GLN A 189 -7.43 12.86 17.05
C GLN A 189 -6.07 13.46 16.71
N VAL A 190 -5.69 13.51 15.43
CA VAL A 190 -4.49 14.18 14.96
C VAL A 190 -4.72 15.67 14.86
N LYS A 191 -5.86 16.09 14.32
CA LYS A 191 -6.26 17.51 14.24
C LYS A 191 -6.28 18.14 15.64
N ALA A 192 -6.86 17.45 16.63
CA ALA A 192 -6.92 17.90 18.00
C ALA A 192 -5.53 18.26 18.61
N ARG A 193 -4.45 17.62 18.15
CA ARG A 193 -3.08 17.94 18.61
C ARG A 193 -2.60 19.32 18.13
N PHE A 194 -3.21 19.83 17.08
CA PHE A 194 -2.84 21.11 16.46
C PHE A 194 -3.82 22.24 16.75
N ASP A 195 -4.99 21.94 17.33
CA ASP A 195 -6.03 22.94 17.62
C ASP A 195 -5.51 24.09 18.50
N SER A 196 -4.68 23.79 19.49
CA SER A 196 -4.11 24.77 20.41
C SER A 196 -2.97 25.61 19.79
N LYS A 197 -2.46 25.23 18.60
CA LYS A 197 -1.43 26.02 17.94
C LYS A 197 -2.01 27.33 17.38
N PRO A 198 -1.24 28.40 17.41
CA PRO A 198 -1.69 29.69 16.87
C PRO A 198 -1.98 29.59 15.37
N THR A 199 -2.92 30.41 14.92
CA THR A 199 -3.20 30.55 13.48
C THR A 199 -1.98 31.06 12.73
N VAL A 200 -1.80 30.58 11.51
CA VAL A 200 -0.74 31.02 10.61
C VAL A 200 -1.32 32.10 9.69
N ASN A 201 -0.76 33.30 9.73
CA ASN A 201 -1.24 34.40 8.91
C ASN A 201 -0.66 34.33 7.50
N PHE A 202 -1.54 34.17 6.52
CA PHE A 202 -1.23 34.33 5.11
C PHE A 202 -1.98 35.54 4.55
N SER A 203 -1.27 36.42 3.83
CA SER A 203 -1.82 37.68 3.33
C SER A 203 -3.00 37.50 2.34
N ASP A 204 -3.15 36.33 1.75
CA ASP A 204 -4.12 36.00 0.71
C ASP A 204 -5.11 34.90 1.12
N VAL A 205 -5.19 34.56 2.41
CA VAL A 205 -6.13 33.54 2.94
C VAL A 205 -7.10 34.25 3.90
N SER A 206 -8.28 34.55 3.37
CA SER A 206 -9.37 35.15 4.15
C SER A 206 -10.04 34.09 5.05
N SER A 207 -10.41 34.50 6.29
CA SER A 207 -11.13 33.64 7.24
C SER A 207 -12.51 33.15 6.74
N GLY A 208 -13.11 33.84 5.78
CA GLY A 208 -14.36 33.40 5.12
C GLY A 208 -14.16 32.53 3.91
N ALA A 209 -12.94 32.19 3.52
CA ALA A 209 -12.68 31.31 2.37
C ALA A 209 -13.04 29.84 2.71
N TRP A 210 -13.63 29.13 1.75
CA TRP A 210 -14.03 27.73 1.92
C TRP A 210 -12.89 26.76 2.27
N TYR A 211 -11.65 27.16 2.02
CA TYR A 211 -10.43 26.42 2.29
C TYR A 211 -9.69 26.88 3.56
N TYR A 212 -10.21 27.91 4.25
CA TYR A 212 -9.50 28.54 5.38
C TYR A 212 -9.08 27.52 6.44
N ASP A 213 -10.05 26.76 6.98
CA ASP A 213 -9.80 25.81 8.07
C ASP A 213 -8.80 24.73 7.65
N ALA A 214 -8.92 24.22 6.42
CA ALA A 214 -8.02 23.22 5.88
C ALA A 214 -6.58 23.74 5.71
N VAL A 215 -6.43 24.97 5.21
CA VAL A 215 -5.11 25.61 5.08
C VAL A 215 -4.51 25.84 6.48
N GLN A 216 -5.29 26.31 7.44
CA GLN A 216 -4.85 26.51 8.82
C GLN A 216 -4.41 25.19 9.46
N MET A 217 -5.22 24.13 9.33
CA MET A 217 -4.89 22.82 9.88
C MET A 217 -3.59 22.27 9.28
N CYS A 218 -3.45 22.27 7.96
CA CYS A 218 -2.25 21.79 7.29
C CYS A 218 -1.00 22.64 7.62
N ALA A 219 -1.17 23.94 7.81
CA ALA A 219 -0.07 24.84 8.20
C ALA A 219 0.37 24.58 9.66
N LYS A 220 -0.58 24.47 10.60
CA LYS A 220 -0.32 24.13 12.00
C LYS A 220 0.34 22.75 12.14
N ALA A 221 -0.01 21.81 11.28
CA ALA A 221 0.59 20.48 11.21
C ALA A 221 1.98 20.47 10.53
N GLY A 222 2.40 21.58 9.92
CA GLY A 222 3.68 21.67 9.21
C GLY A 222 3.69 20.99 7.83
N ILE A 223 2.53 20.59 7.33
CA ILE A 223 2.37 19.93 6.01
C ILE A 223 2.53 20.93 4.88
N VAL A 224 1.98 22.12 5.06
CA VAL A 224 2.10 23.22 4.10
C VAL A 224 2.82 24.41 4.73
N ALA A 225 3.47 25.20 3.88
CA ALA A 225 4.05 26.48 4.25
C ALA A 225 3.66 27.54 3.21
N GLY A 226 3.71 28.80 3.61
CA GLY A 226 3.59 29.94 2.71
C GLY A 226 4.86 30.16 1.90
N TYR A 227 4.81 31.21 1.10
CA TYR A 227 5.93 31.73 0.34
C TYR A 227 6.66 32.85 1.15
N PRO A 228 7.88 33.23 0.75
CA PRO A 228 8.63 34.27 1.45
C PRO A 228 7.94 35.65 1.47
N ASP A 229 7.00 35.88 0.55
CA ASP A 229 6.18 37.08 0.46
C ASP A 229 5.00 37.09 1.48
N GLY A 230 4.88 36.06 2.31
CA GLY A 230 3.79 35.89 3.28
C GLY A 230 2.48 35.38 2.70
N SER A 231 2.45 35.02 1.40
CA SER A 231 1.27 34.47 0.76
C SER A 231 1.23 32.95 0.84
N PHE A 232 0.03 32.35 0.69
CA PHE A 232 -0.18 30.92 0.52
C PHE A 232 -0.41 30.54 -0.94
N LYS A 233 -0.94 31.46 -1.73
CA LYS A 233 -1.35 31.32 -3.13
C LYS A 233 -2.40 30.20 -3.34
N PRO A 234 -3.58 30.31 -2.71
CA PRO A 234 -4.58 29.24 -2.66
C PRO A 234 -5.05 28.76 -4.04
N ASN A 235 -5.18 29.68 -5.01
CA ASN A 235 -5.68 29.40 -6.35
C ASN A 235 -4.57 29.02 -7.35
N GLN A 236 -3.31 29.03 -6.92
CA GLN A 236 -2.20 28.62 -7.79
C GLN A 236 -2.23 27.11 -7.99
N ALA A 237 -2.04 26.67 -9.26
CA ALA A 237 -1.84 25.27 -9.56
C ALA A 237 -0.58 24.73 -8.85
N VAL A 238 -0.69 23.56 -8.24
CA VAL A 238 0.42 22.92 -7.52
C VAL A 238 1.33 22.23 -8.51
N THR A 239 2.63 22.44 -8.38
CA THR A 239 3.60 21.60 -9.10
C THR A 239 3.72 20.22 -8.44
N ARG A 240 4.17 19.25 -9.20
CA ARG A 240 4.42 17.88 -8.69
C ARG A 240 5.41 17.90 -7.51
N ALA A 241 6.47 18.70 -7.58
CA ALA A 241 7.43 18.88 -6.51
C ALA A 241 6.81 19.43 -5.22
N GLU A 242 5.96 20.44 -5.32
CA GLU A 242 5.27 21.04 -4.16
C GLU A 242 4.32 20.03 -3.52
N PHE A 243 3.53 19.32 -4.33
CA PHE A 243 2.64 18.27 -3.85
C PHE A 243 3.41 17.13 -3.18
N PHE A 244 4.46 16.63 -3.82
CA PHE A 244 5.27 15.56 -3.24
C PHE A 244 5.96 15.96 -1.93
N LYS A 245 6.35 17.23 -1.79
CA LYS A 245 6.79 17.75 -0.49
C LYS A 245 5.67 17.69 0.55
N MET A 246 4.45 18.18 0.23
CA MET A 246 3.32 18.15 1.17
C MET A 246 3.04 16.73 1.64
N VAL A 247 3.00 15.77 0.71
CA VAL A 247 2.80 14.34 1.03
C VAL A 247 3.95 13.77 1.85
N ALA A 248 5.19 14.06 1.48
CA ALA A 248 6.36 13.57 2.20
C ALA A 248 6.43 14.07 3.64
N MET A 249 5.86 15.25 3.92
CA MET A 249 5.77 15.76 5.30
C MET A 249 4.87 14.93 6.21
N LEU A 250 3.97 14.12 5.66
CA LEU A 250 3.21 13.10 6.43
C LEU A 250 4.12 11.99 6.98
N TYR A 251 5.31 11.82 6.40
CA TYR A 251 6.33 10.86 6.82
C TYR A 251 7.52 11.56 7.49
N SER A 252 7.26 12.65 8.23
CA SER A 252 8.29 13.55 8.77
C SER A 252 9.39 12.84 9.57
N ASP A 253 9.04 11.80 10.31
CA ASP A 253 9.98 11.00 11.11
C ASP A 253 11.02 10.26 10.24
N THR A 254 10.69 10.05 8.98
CA THR A 254 11.55 9.35 8.01
C THR A 254 12.45 10.31 7.22
N LEU A 255 12.10 11.58 7.15
CA LEU A 255 12.84 12.60 6.38
C LEU A 255 14.23 12.92 6.94
N ASN A 256 14.50 12.52 8.18
CA ASN A 256 15.80 12.66 8.82
C ASN A 256 16.82 11.60 8.37
N THR A 257 16.37 10.55 7.67
CA THR A 257 17.25 9.51 7.15
C THR A 257 17.70 9.90 5.74
N PRO A 258 19.02 9.85 5.43
CA PRO A 258 19.50 10.11 4.07
C PRO A 258 18.88 9.10 3.09
N ILE A 259 18.09 9.60 2.15
CA ILE A 259 17.47 8.77 1.12
C ILE A 259 18.24 8.96 -0.17
N THR A 260 19.14 8.02 -0.45
CA THR A 260 19.98 8.01 -1.64
C THR A 260 19.46 7.02 -2.68
N GLY A 261 19.87 7.17 -3.94
CA GLY A 261 19.61 6.19 -5.00
C GLY A 261 18.19 6.26 -5.55
N GLY A 262 17.72 7.43 -5.89
CA GLY A 262 16.48 7.61 -6.68
C GLY A 262 16.69 7.19 -8.14
N ILE A 263 15.60 6.76 -8.80
CA ILE A 263 15.62 6.30 -10.20
C ILE A 263 15.45 7.45 -11.21
N PHE A 264 14.98 8.62 -10.77
CA PHE A 264 14.65 9.75 -11.64
C PHE A 264 15.86 10.67 -11.83
N LYS A 265 16.25 10.89 -13.08
CA LYS A 265 17.40 11.74 -13.40
C LYS A 265 17.09 13.23 -13.39
N ASP A 266 15.83 13.58 -13.64
CA ASP A 266 15.35 14.96 -13.74
C ASP A 266 15.16 15.68 -12.38
N ILE A 267 15.49 15.01 -11.28
CA ILE A 267 15.44 15.58 -9.94
C ILE A 267 16.83 15.80 -9.31
N ASN A 268 17.90 15.42 -9.99
CA ASN A 268 19.25 15.57 -9.47
C ASN A 268 19.56 17.05 -9.17
N GLY A 269 19.88 17.36 -7.90
CA GLY A 269 20.09 18.73 -7.43
C GLY A 269 18.81 19.59 -7.33
N HIS A 270 17.65 19.03 -7.59
CA HIS A 270 16.38 19.72 -7.40
C HIS A 270 16.02 19.79 -5.90
N TRP A 271 15.50 20.93 -5.45
CA TRP A 271 15.14 21.15 -4.04
C TRP A 271 14.21 20.06 -3.44
N ALA A 272 13.38 19.45 -4.28
CA ALA A 272 12.44 18.40 -3.89
C ALA A 272 13.01 16.98 -4.00
N GLU A 273 14.25 16.78 -4.41
CA GLU A 273 14.87 15.49 -4.65
C GLU A 273 14.65 14.49 -3.52
N LYS A 274 14.94 14.90 -2.27
CA LYS A 274 14.78 14.03 -1.09
C LYS A 274 13.34 13.56 -0.87
N TYR A 275 12.36 14.43 -1.14
CA TYR A 275 10.94 14.12 -0.96
C TYR A 275 10.46 13.15 -2.05
N ILE A 276 10.88 13.38 -3.28
CA ILE A 276 10.52 12.54 -4.43
C ILE A 276 11.15 11.15 -4.27
N ASN A 277 12.44 11.09 -3.86
CA ASN A 277 13.11 9.81 -3.60
C ASN A 277 12.45 9.03 -2.48
N LEU A 278 12.00 9.67 -1.40
CA LEU A 278 11.23 9.01 -0.35
C LEU A 278 9.96 8.38 -0.92
N LEU A 279 9.14 9.18 -1.60
CA LEU A 279 7.86 8.71 -2.13
C LEU A 279 8.03 7.65 -3.23
N GLN A 280 9.11 7.70 -4.00
CA GLN A 280 9.45 6.69 -4.98
C GLN A 280 9.81 5.36 -4.28
N LYS A 281 10.62 5.39 -3.23
CA LYS A 281 10.95 4.19 -2.45
C LYS A 281 9.73 3.57 -1.75
N LEU A 282 8.76 4.40 -1.39
CA LEU A 282 7.46 3.95 -0.86
C LEU A 282 6.52 3.38 -1.93
N GLY A 283 6.92 3.38 -3.22
CA GLY A 283 6.05 2.97 -4.32
C GLY A 283 4.90 3.95 -4.63
N ILE A 284 4.87 5.12 -3.96
CA ILE A 284 3.83 6.14 -4.12
C ILE A 284 4.01 6.88 -5.45
N VAL A 285 5.26 7.28 -5.76
CA VAL A 285 5.61 7.95 -7.01
C VAL A 285 6.26 6.95 -7.96
N LYS A 286 5.62 6.73 -9.11
CA LYS A 286 6.09 5.80 -10.14
C LYS A 286 6.82 6.50 -11.28
N GLY A 287 6.64 7.83 -11.42
CA GLY A 287 7.15 8.60 -12.55
C GLY A 287 6.43 8.32 -13.86
N ASP A 288 6.95 8.91 -14.91
CA ASP A 288 6.51 8.72 -16.28
C ASP A 288 7.75 8.63 -17.18
N ASN A 289 7.91 7.49 -17.88
CA ASN A 289 9.08 7.22 -18.71
C ASN A 289 10.43 7.49 -18.01
N GLY A 290 10.53 7.14 -16.72
CA GLY A 290 11.73 7.34 -15.91
C GLY A 290 11.97 8.76 -15.41
N SER A 291 10.99 9.65 -15.53
CA SER A 291 11.03 11.04 -15.08
C SER A 291 9.99 11.31 -14.00
N ALA A 292 10.34 12.11 -12.99
CA ALA A 292 9.43 12.59 -11.96
C ALA A 292 8.63 13.81 -12.40
N ARG A 293 9.15 14.60 -13.34
CA ARG A 293 8.59 15.86 -13.86
C ARG A 293 8.27 16.86 -12.73
N PRO A 294 9.25 17.24 -11.90
CA PRO A 294 9.01 17.98 -10.66
C PRO A 294 8.34 19.35 -10.85
N ASN A 295 8.62 20.01 -11.98
CA ASN A 295 8.13 21.35 -12.27
C ASN A 295 6.79 21.40 -13.02
N ASP A 296 6.27 20.25 -13.46
CA ASP A 296 4.96 20.18 -14.11
C ASP A 296 3.85 20.37 -13.08
N ASN A 297 2.75 21.01 -13.53
CA ASN A 297 1.55 21.09 -12.70
C ASN A 297 0.88 19.73 -12.58
N LEU A 298 0.42 19.43 -11.39
CA LEU A 298 -0.30 18.19 -11.10
C LEU A 298 -1.76 18.30 -11.55
N THR A 299 -2.29 17.23 -12.13
CA THR A 299 -3.72 17.14 -12.44
C THR A 299 -4.51 16.54 -11.28
N ARG A 300 -5.84 16.70 -11.31
CA ARG A 300 -6.73 16.10 -10.28
C ARG A 300 -6.72 14.58 -10.35
N GLY A 301 -6.64 13.99 -11.54
CA GLY A 301 -6.50 12.54 -11.74
C GLY A 301 -5.18 12.01 -11.18
N GLU A 302 -4.06 12.69 -11.46
CA GLU A 302 -2.75 12.34 -10.90
C GLU A 302 -2.76 12.46 -9.36
N THR A 303 -3.43 13.48 -8.82
CA THR A 303 -3.60 13.65 -7.37
C THR A 303 -4.37 12.48 -6.76
N ALA A 304 -5.50 12.07 -7.37
CA ALA A 304 -6.27 10.93 -6.91
C ALA A 304 -5.41 9.65 -6.91
N ALA A 305 -4.68 9.38 -8.00
CA ALA A 305 -3.82 8.21 -8.11
C ALA A 305 -2.71 8.16 -7.04
N VAL A 306 -2.11 9.30 -6.72
CA VAL A 306 -1.09 9.36 -5.65
C VAL A 306 -1.72 9.20 -4.28
N MET A 307 -2.83 9.89 -4.02
CA MET A 307 -3.52 9.80 -2.72
C MET A 307 -4.06 8.39 -2.46
N ASN A 308 -4.65 7.71 -3.44
CA ASN A 308 -5.10 6.33 -3.29
C ASN A 308 -3.95 5.41 -2.90
N ARG A 309 -2.76 5.55 -3.54
CA ARG A 309 -1.58 4.77 -3.14
C ARG A 309 -1.12 5.06 -1.72
N ILE A 310 -1.16 6.33 -1.29
CA ILE A 310 -0.84 6.73 0.08
C ILE A 310 -1.81 6.07 1.07
N LEU A 311 -3.09 6.05 0.74
CA LEU A 311 -4.14 5.46 1.57
C LEU A 311 -4.17 3.92 1.51
N GLY A 312 -3.33 3.29 0.68
CA GLY A 312 -3.33 1.85 0.48
C GLY A 312 -4.54 1.33 -0.31
N ARG A 313 -5.28 2.22 -0.99
CA ARG A 313 -6.46 1.88 -1.79
C ARG A 313 -6.03 1.34 -3.15
N VAL A 314 -6.47 0.14 -3.51
CA VAL A 314 -6.06 -0.56 -4.73
C VAL A 314 -7.27 -0.84 -5.60
N VAL A 315 -7.56 0.08 -6.47
CA VAL A 315 -8.77 0.08 -7.31
C VAL A 315 -8.45 -0.11 -8.79
N ASN A 316 -9.39 -0.73 -9.47
CA ASN A 316 -9.46 -0.80 -10.93
C ASN A 316 -10.94 -0.88 -11.36
N ASN A 317 -11.21 -0.96 -12.65
CA ASN A 317 -12.58 -0.99 -13.16
C ASN A 317 -13.39 -2.21 -12.64
N SER A 318 -12.76 -3.30 -12.23
CA SER A 318 -13.48 -4.46 -11.67
C SER A 318 -13.94 -4.24 -10.22
N SER A 319 -13.38 -3.26 -9.52
CA SER A 319 -13.81 -2.91 -8.15
C SER A 319 -15.28 -2.52 -8.06
N PHE A 320 -15.85 -2.00 -9.15
CA PHE A 320 -17.23 -1.53 -9.25
C PHE A 320 -18.14 -2.48 -10.05
N SER A 321 -17.76 -3.74 -10.22
CA SER A 321 -18.48 -4.69 -11.09
C SER A 321 -19.84 -5.14 -10.54
N ASP A 322 -20.11 -4.97 -9.25
CA ASP A 322 -21.44 -5.23 -8.68
C ASP A 322 -22.47 -4.25 -9.24
N ALA A 323 -23.59 -4.77 -9.77
CA ALA A 323 -24.60 -3.95 -10.42
C ALA A 323 -25.27 -2.93 -9.50
N LYS A 324 -25.42 -3.26 -8.19
CA LYS A 324 -26.01 -2.33 -7.20
C LYS A 324 -25.02 -1.21 -6.87
N VAL A 325 -23.74 -1.53 -6.76
CA VAL A 325 -22.67 -0.56 -6.57
C VAL A 325 -22.60 0.37 -7.77
N ALA A 326 -22.54 -0.18 -8.99
CA ALA A 326 -22.47 0.60 -10.22
C ALA A 326 -23.66 1.54 -10.40
N ALA A 327 -24.87 1.10 -10.03
CA ALA A 327 -26.09 1.92 -10.09
C ALA A 327 -26.15 3.01 -9.01
N ALA A 328 -25.49 2.82 -7.87
CA ALA A 328 -25.53 3.74 -6.74
C ALA A 328 -24.37 4.76 -6.73
N MET A 329 -23.24 4.44 -7.38
CA MET A 329 -22.08 5.30 -7.38
C MET A 329 -22.30 6.56 -8.20
N LYS A 330 -21.73 7.67 -7.76
CA LYS A 330 -21.68 8.91 -8.51
C LYS A 330 -20.70 8.78 -9.68
N THR A 331 -21.19 9.06 -10.88
CA THR A 331 -20.37 9.07 -12.10
C THR A 331 -20.15 10.50 -12.61
N TRP A 332 -19.16 10.69 -13.44
CA TRP A 332 -18.76 11.99 -13.96
C TRP A 332 -18.76 11.99 -15.48
N PRO A 333 -19.46 12.94 -16.14
CA PRO A 333 -19.58 12.97 -17.59
C PRO A 333 -18.23 13.18 -18.30
N ASP A 334 -17.29 13.83 -17.62
CA ASP A 334 -15.95 14.15 -18.12
C ASP A 334 -14.86 13.17 -17.64
N CYS A 335 -15.26 12.06 -16.98
CA CYS A 335 -14.36 10.98 -16.56
C CYS A 335 -15.05 9.63 -16.76
N THR A 336 -15.07 9.15 -17.99
CA THR A 336 -15.68 7.85 -18.34
C THR A 336 -14.71 6.69 -18.10
N SER A 337 -15.20 5.45 -18.19
CA SER A 337 -14.41 4.23 -17.95
C SER A 337 -13.22 4.05 -18.91
N SER A 338 -13.19 4.80 -20.02
CA SER A 338 -12.04 4.86 -20.94
C SER A 338 -10.92 5.82 -20.50
N HIS A 339 -11.21 6.70 -19.52
CA HIS A 339 -10.21 7.62 -19.00
C HIS A 339 -9.23 6.87 -18.09
N TRP A 340 -7.93 7.13 -18.23
CA TRP A 340 -6.89 6.44 -17.46
C TRP A 340 -7.06 6.57 -15.93
N ALA A 341 -7.56 7.71 -15.46
CA ALA A 341 -7.78 7.99 -14.05
C ALA A 341 -9.20 7.61 -13.57
N TYR A 342 -10.00 6.91 -14.37
CA TYR A 342 -11.40 6.62 -14.03
C TYR A 342 -11.53 5.94 -12.68
N ALA A 343 -10.86 4.81 -12.47
CA ALA A 343 -10.94 4.07 -11.21
C ALA A 343 -10.44 4.92 -10.03
N GLU A 344 -9.35 5.66 -10.22
CA GLU A 344 -8.78 6.53 -9.20
C GLU A 344 -9.72 7.67 -8.80
N ILE A 345 -10.41 8.27 -9.77
CA ILE A 345 -11.40 9.33 -9.55
C ILE A 345 -12.66 8.77 -8.88
N GLN A 346 -13.14 7.60 -9.30
CA GLN A 346 -14.28 6.97 -8.64
C GLN A 346 -13.99 6.71 -7.17
N GLU A 347 -12.83 6.15 -6.85
CA GLU A 347 -12.37 5.93 -5.47
C GLU A 347 -12.29 7.22 -4.67
N ALA A 348 -11.76 8.28 -5.26
CA ALA A 348 -11.58 9.56 -4.60
C ALA A 348 -12.90 10.34 -4.35
N THR A 349 -13.97 10.03 -5.10
CA THR A 349 -15.21 10.83 -5.14
C THR A 349 -16.45 10.11 -4.61
N ASN A 350 -16.34 8.82 -4.31
CA ASN A 350 -17.44 8.03 -3.74
C ASN A 350 -17.05 7.49 -2.36
N SER A 351 -17.89 7.73 -1.37
CA SER A 351 -17.76 7.06 -0.07
C SER A 351 -18.40 5.68 -0.16
N HIS A 352 -17.68 4.65 0.28
CA HIS A 352 -18.14 3.26 0.11
C HIS A 352 -17.59 2.34 1.20
N ASP A 353 -18.24 1.18 1.33
CA ASP A 353 -17.70 0.02 2.01
C ASP A 353 -17.09 -0.93 0.98
N TYR A 354 -16.10 -1.70 1.38
CA TYR A 354 -15.36 -2.57 0.49
C TYR A 354 -14.99 -3.89 1.17
N THR A 355 -14.68 -4.87 0.36
CA THR A 355 -13.98 -6.09 0.74
C THR A 355 -12.76 -6.23 -0.15
N TRP A 356 -11.77 -6.94 0.34
CA TRP A 356 -10.64 -7.31 -0.51
C TRP A 356 -11.04 -8.47 -1.41
N ASP A 357 -10.84 -8.32 -2.72
CA ASP A 357 -10.94 -9.42 -3.66
C ASP A 357 -9.67 -10.26 -3.54
N ILE A 358 -9.64 -11.02 -2.46
CA ILE A 358 -8.64 -12.05 -2.28
C ILE A 358 -9.10 -13.17 -3.20
N ASN A 359 -8.41 -13.38 -4.32
CA ASN A 359 -8.57 -14.59 -5.12
C ASN A 359 -8.12 -15.78 -4.26
N ILE A 360 -8.94 -16.14 -3.28
CA ILE A 360 -8.87 -17.45 -2.64
C ILE A 360 -9.42 -18.39 -3.70
N LEU A 361 -8.53 -18.80 -4.58
CA LEU A 361 -8.83 -19.87 -5.49
C LEU A 361 -9.07 -21.09 -4.62
N THR A 362 -10.34 -21.46 -4.48
CA THR A 362 -10.73 -22.76 -3.92
C THR A 362 -10.27 -23.82 -4.90
N TYR A 363 -9.01 -24.20 -4.80
CA TYR A 363 -8.46 -25.27 -5.60
C TYR A 363 -8.68 -26.61 -4.91
N SER A 364 -9.14 -27.58 -5.69
CA SER A 364 -9.36 -28.94 -5.23
C SER A 364 -8.06 -29.77 -5.16
N ASP A 365 -6.95 -29.23 -5.64
CA ASP A 365 -5.66 -29.93 -5.69
C ASP A 365 -4.45 -29.02 -5.35
N HIS A 366 -3.30 -29.66 -5.09
CA HIS A 366 -2.06 -29.00 -4.71
C HIS A 366 -1.46 -28.10 -5.82
N ASN A 367 -1.73 -28.41 -7.10
CA ASN A 367 -1.29 -27.62 -8.24
C ASN A 367 -1.95 -26.24 -8.24
N GLY A 368 -3.24 -26.22 -7.88
CA GLY A 368 -4.00 -24.99 -7.77
C GLY A 368 -3.47 -24.05 -6.70
N ILE A 369 -3.11 -24.55 -5.53
CA ILE A 369 -2.59 -23.74 -4.41
C ILE A 369 -1.28 -23.05 -4.80
N PHE A 370 -0.34 -23.79 -5.41
CA PHE A 370 0.94 -23.22 -5.82
C PHE A 370 0.79 -22.17 -6.92
N LYS A 371 -0.06 -22.45 -7.93
CA LYS A 371 -0.37 -21.50 -8.99
C LYS A 371 -1.02 -20.22 -8.42
N ALA A 372 -1.97 -20.38 -7.50
CA ALA A 372 -2.59 -19.24 -6.81
C ALA A 372 -1.59 -18.41 -6.00
N PHE A 373 -0.66 -19.06 -5.30
CA PHE A 373 0.40 -18.38 -4.57
C PHE A 373 1.26 -17.51 -5.50
N ILE A 374 1.72 -18.08 -6.64
CA ILE A 374 2.51 -17.33 -7.63
C ILE A 374 1.70 -16.21 -8.28
N GLU A 375 0.42 -16.43 -8.59
CA GLU A 375 -0.45 -15.40 -9.17
C GLU A 375 -0.74 -14.28 -8.17
N ASN A 376 -0.97 -14.59 -6.90
CA ASN A 376 -1.14 -13.58 -5.85
C ASN A 376 0.12 -12.77 -5.57
N LEU A 377 1.30 -13.34 -5.77
CA LEU A 377 2.56 -12.59 -5.72
C LEU A 377 2.73 -11.63 -6.92
N LYS A 378 2.14 -11.97 -8.07
CA LYS A 378 2.24 -11.17 -9.30
C LYS A 378 1.13 -10.12 -9.43
N ASN A 379 -0.07 -10.42 -8.96
CA ASN A 379 -1.24 -9.58 -9.10
C ASN A 379 -1.55 -8.89 -7.77
N PRO A 380 -1.64 -7.57 -7.73
CA PRO A 380 -2.08 -6.88 -6.53
C PRO A 380 -3.51 -7.32 -6.19
N VAL A 381 -3.75 -7.54 -4.89
CA VAL A 381 -5.11 -7.68 -4.36
C VAL A 381 -5.85 -6.40 -4.66
N THR A 382 -7.03 -6.50 -5.27
CA THR A 382 -7.88 -5.34 -5.57
C THR A 382 -9.04 -5.27 -4.59
N GLU A 383 -9.53 -4.07 -4.37
CA GLU A 383 -10.74 -3.85 -3.60
C GLU A 383 -11.97 -4.14 -4.45
N ARG A 384 -12.97 -4.75 -3.81
CA ARG A 384 -14.32 -4.85 -4.36
C ARG A 384 -15.25 -4.02 -3.50
N TRP A 385 -15.91 -3.05 -4.09
CA TRP A 385 -16.91 -2.24 -3.40
C TRP A 385 -18.16 -3.05 -3.11
N THR A 386 -18.71 -2.88 -1.92
CA THR A 386 -19.88 -3.64 -1.46
C THR A 386 -21.09 -2.75 -1.23
N TYR A 387 -20.89 -1.48 -0.90
CA TYR A 387 -21.94 -0.52 -0.63
C TYR A 387 -21.48 0.92 -0.87
N ILE A 388 -22.35 1.78 -1.40
CA ILE A 388 -22.12 3.22 -1.55
C ILE A 388 -22.78 3.95 -0.40
N LYS A 389 -21.98 4.66 0.39
CA LYS A 389 -22.46 5.53 1.47
C LYS A 389 -23.06 6.81 0.88
N LYS A 390 -24.25 7.19 1.31
CA LYS A 390 -24.95 8.41 0.86
C LYS A 390 -24.53 9.63 1.67
#